data_315db041c27fac21208bcbedbdeb9a8f
#
_entry.id   315db041c27fac21208bcbedbdeb9a8f
#
_cell.length_a   1.000
_cell.length_b   1.000
_cell.length_c   1.000
_cell.angle_alpha   90.00
_cell.angle_beta   90.00
_cell.angle_gamma   90.00
#
_symmetry.space_group_name_H-M   'P 1'
#
loop_
_entity.id
_entity.type
_entity.pdbx_description
1 polymer ?
#
loop_
_entity_poly.entity_id
_entity_poly.type
_entity_poly.pdbx_seq_one_letter_code
_entity_poly.pdbx_strand_id
1 'polypeptide(L)'
;MGRSFRRFVFAAIIALPAIVPGQRSTPQQSDAASASALGMWPGPEITASLDALFAVPPGSPGYAAAVVKDRRFVYKRGFGLANLDDNIPITPDSSFHLASVSKQFTAAAIALLILDHKIALSDPVSRFIPEAAKFGADLRIEHLVYMTSGLPEYTDLPRQGGIPWMTFYYFTRDEAMATVLKSGKPEFAPGTQWAYRNINYMLLTKIVEVVSHEPFADFMQERIFRPLGMIHTEINDDSTKVIPHRATGYAARSDPRVAKELAAVGIFIKPGDGWVRLVRVSPHFGGSGVFTSLNDLLLWDWNWYSGALKGMEFTDLMNRRQKFQHDKDNDAFGLVWRTRYGRPMLDYSGGDTDTSTYMCRFPDQHLTVICLSNMPLGDAEGKAGTLMDVFHSAGKL
;
A
#
# COMPACT_ATOMS: atom_id res chain seq x y z
N MET A 1 36.78 63.45 9.58
CA MET A 1 38.00 62.89 8.98
C MET A 1 37.86 61.40 8.88
N GLY A 2 37.56 60.95 7.69
CA GLY A 2 37.32 59.57 7.38
C GLY A 2 38.57 58.80 7.01
N ARG A 3 38.58 57.50 7.17
CA ARG A 3 39.39 56.59 6.37
C ARG A 3 38.64 55.29 6.11
N SER A 4 38.24 55.13 4.90
CA SER A 4 37.73 53.92 4.26
C SER A 4 38.83 52.85 4.22
N PHE A 5 38.54 51.61 4.70
CA PHE A 5 39.36 50.45 4.43
C PHE A 5 38.61 49.50 3.50
N ARG A 6 38.97 49.48 2.24
CA ARG A 6 38.61 48.48 1.26
C ARG A 6 39.40 47.18 1.56
N ARG A 7 38.72 46.10 1.93
CA ARG A 7 39.33 44.78 1.93
C ARG A 7 39.03 44.12 0.57
N PHE A 8 40.10 43.83 -0.17
CA PHE A 8 40.09 42.94 -1.31
C PHE A 8 39.94 41.49 -0.84
N VAL A 9 38.91 40.78 -1.31
CA VAL A 9 38.79 39.33 -1.14
C VAL A 9 39.26 38.72 -2.45
N PHE A 10 40.39 37.99 -2.40
CA PHE A 10 40.85 37.11 -3.45
C PHE A 10 39.97 35.85 -3.46
N ALA A 11 39.17 35.64 -4.50
CA ALA A 11 38.51 34.39 -4.74
C ALA A 11 39.50 33.40 -5.42
N ALA A 12 39.89 32.38 -4.69
CA ALA A 12 40.60 31.23 -5.26
C ALA A 12 39.59 30.35 -5.99
N ILE A 13 39.69 30.29 -7.30
CA ILE A 13 38.91 29.35 -8.13
C ILE A 13 39.58 27.98 -8.00
N ILE A 14 38.99 27.09 -7.21
CA ILE A 14 39.35 25.68 -7.18
C ILE A 14 38.59 25.00 -8.32
N ALA A 15 39.29 24.61 -9.38
CA ALA A 15 38.73 23.78 -10.42
C ALA A 15 38.47 22.37 -9.89
N LEU A 16 37.20 22.00 -9.72
CA LEU A 16 36.78 20.62 -9.49
C LEU A 16 36.83 19.85 -10.81
N PRO A 17 37.36 18.60 -10.84
CA PRO A 17 37.31 17.78 -12.04
C PRO A 17 35.87 17.45 -12.42
N ALA A 18 35.54 17.60 -13.69
CA ALA A 18 34.27 17.24 -14.27
C ALA A 18 34.02 15.74 -14.06
N ILE A 19 33.01 15.41 -13.28
CA ILE A 19 32.48 14.04 -13.17
C ILE A 19 31.76 13.78 -14.50
N VAL A 20 32.32 12.91 -15.32
CA VAL A 20 31.67 12.36 -16.51
C VAL A 20 30.44 11.57 -16.03
N PRO A 21 29.21 11.89 -16.46
CA PRO A 21 28.06 11.07 -16.11
C PRO A 21 28.26 9.68 -16.72
N GLY A 22 28.42 8.67 -15.86
CA GLY A 22 28.38 7.28 -16.31
C GLY A 22 27.05 7.06 -17.04
N GLN A 23 27.14 6.57 -18.27
CA GLN A 23 25.99 6.13 -19.05
C GLN A 23 25.23 5.10 -18.24
N ARG A 24 24.11 5.51 -17.64
CA ARG A 24 23.10 4.58 -17.14
C ARG A 24 22.52 3.92 -18.38
N SER A 25 22.80 2.63 -18.55
CA SER A 25 22.12 1.79 -19.51
C SER A 25 20.62 1.86 -19.18
N THR A 26 19.88 2.58 -19.99
CA THR A 26 18.42 2.54 -19.98
C THR A 26 17.95 1.12 -20.28
N PRO A 27 16.93 0.58 -19.60
CA PRO A 27 16.43 -0.80 -19.81
C PRO A 27 15.83 -1.06 -21.19
N GLN A 28 15.98 -0.18 -22.14
CA GLN A 28 15.24 -0.15 -23.40
C GLN A 28 15.83 -0.96 -24.56
N GLN A 29 17.03 -1.53 -24.44
CA GLN A 29 17.68 -2.21 -25.57
C GLN A 29 17.76 -3.75 -25.51
N SER A 30 17.49 -4.40 -24.37
CA SER A 30 17.37 -5.88 -24.31
C SER A 30 15.93 -6.40 -24.61
N ASP A 31 14.99 -5.50 -24.86
CA ASP A 31 13.57 -5.77 -24.83
C ASP A 31 12.93 -6.13 -26.18
N ALA A 32 13.61 -5.91 -27.28
CA ALA A 32 13.03 -6.16 -28.62
C ALA A 32 12.89 -7.65 -28.96
N ALA A 33 13.79 -8.50 -28.47
CA ALA A 33 13.75 -9.94 -28.74
C ALA A 33 12.68 -10.69 -27.95
N SER A 34 12.34 -10.24 -26.72
CA SER A 34 11.28 -10.82 -25.91
C SER A 34 9.89 -10.28 -26.23
N ALA A 35 9.78 -9.12 -26.90
CA ALA A 35 8.52 -8.58 -27.40
C ALA A 35 7.90 -9.44 -28.51
N SER A 36 8.75 -10.12 -29.31
CA SER A 36 8.27 -11.02 -30.37
C SER A 36 7.73 -12.36 -29.83
N ALA A 37 8.16 -12.80 -28.65
CA ALA A 37 7.74 -14.07 -28.04
C ALA A 37 6.40 -13.98 -27.32
N LEU A 38 5.97 -12.78 -26.87
CA LEU A 38 4.67 -12.60 -26.21
C LEU A 38 3.50 -12.50 -27.20
N GLY A 39 3.73 -12.35 -28.49
CA GLY A 39 2.68 -12.22 -29.52
C GLY A 39 1.66 -11.12 -29.17
N MET A 40 0.42 -11.23 -29.67
CA MET A 40 -0.70 -10.39 -29.25
C MET A 40 -1.27 -10.91 -27.91
N TRP A 41 -0.56 -10.73 -26.83
CA TRP A 41 -1.00 -11.11 -25.46
C TRP A 41 -1.58 -9.88 -24.75
N PRO A 42 -2.81 -9.90 -24.20
CA PRO A 42 -3.70 -11.08 -24.06
C PRO A 42 -4.51 -11.46 -25.30
N GLY A 43 -4.51 -10.65 -26.34
CA GLY A 43 -5.33 -10.78 -27.52
C GLY A 43 -6.59 -9.88 -27.49
N PRO A 44 -7.17 -9.52 -28.66
CA PRO A 44 -8.25 -8.53 -28.73
C PRO A 44 -9.54 -8.98 -28.02
N GLU A 45 -9.88 -10.27 -28.10
CA GLU A 45 -11.10 -10.81 -27.46
C GLU A 45 -11.00 -10.75 -25.93
N ILE A 46 -9.86 -11.15 -25.35
CA ILE A 46 -9.62 -11.05 -23.91
C ILE A 46 -9.63 -9.58 -23.49
N THR A 47 -8.95 -8.71 -24.24
CA THR A 47 -8.94 -7.27 -23.98
C THR A 47 -10.36 -6.70 -23.94
N ALA A 48 -11.20 -7.02 -24.92
CA ALA A 48 -12.59 -6.56 -24.96
C ALA A 48 -13.41 -7.08 -23.76
N SER A 49 -13.19 -8.33 -23.35
CA SER A 49 -13.86 -8.92 -22.19
C SER A 49 -13.45 -8.20 -20.91
N LEU A 50 -12.17 -7.84 -20.76
CA LEU A 50 -11.67 -7.08 -19.61
C LEU A 50 -12.20 -5.64 -19.62
N ASP A 51 -12.22 -4.97 -20.78
CA ASP A 51 -12.79 -3.63 -20.90
C ASP A 51 -14.28 -3.62 -20.51
N ALA A 52 -15.04 -4.63 -20.92
CA ALA A 52 -16.44 -4.80 -20.50
C ALA A 52 -16.60 -5.06 -18.98
N LEU A 53 -15.69 -5.83 -18.37
CA LEU A 53 -15.71 -6.12 -16.93
C LEU A 53 -15.58 -4.85 -16.08
N PHE A 54 -14.74 -3.90 -16.51
CA PHE A 54 -14.47 -2.66 -15.78
C PHE A 54 -15.28 -1.45 -16.26
N ALA A 55 -16.10 -1.61 -17.30
CA ALA A 55 -16.93 -0.52 -17.81
C ALA A 55 -17.84 0.04 -16.72
N VAL A 56 -17.94 1.37 -16.66
CA VAL A 56 -18.81 2.12 -15.75
C VAL A 56 -19.63 3.15 -16.55
N PRO A 57 -20.80 3.57 -16.06
CA PRO A 57 -21.57 4.63 -16.72
C PRO A 57 -20.77 5.92 -16.87
N PRO A 58 -21.00 6.73 -17.91
CA PRO A 58 -20.39 8.04 -18.03
C PRO A 58 -20.64 8.93 -16.79
N GLY A 59 -19.61 9.67 -16.34
CA GLY A 59 -19.72 10.51 -15.16
C GLY A 59 -19.66 9.78 -13.82
N SER A 60 -19.27 8.50 -13.82
CA SER A 60 -19.11 7.70 -12.61
C SER A 60 -17.65 7.63 -12.16
N PRO A 61 -17.38 7.41 -10.87
CA PRO A 61 -16.08 6.93 -10.40
C PRO A 61 -15.81 5.54 -11.00
N GLY A 62 -14.63 4.97 -10.77
CA GLY A 62 -14.34 3.71 -11.44
C GLY A 62 -13.09 2.99 -10.96
N TYR A 63 -12.30 2.52 -11.92
CA TYR A 63 -11.22 1.57 -11.68
C TYR A 63 -9.95 1.92 -12.44
N ALA A 64 -8.82 1.57 -11.85
CA ALA A 64 -7.58 1.36 -12.57
C ALA A 64 -7.22 -0.13 -12.47
N ALA A 65 -7.10 -0.81 -13.61
CA ALA A 65 -6.84 -2.25 -13.68
C ALA A 65 -5.61 -2.54 -14.53
N ALA A 66 -4.79 -3.49 -14.07
CA ALA A 66 -3.62 -3.92 -14.81
C ALA A 66 -3.33 -5.41 -14.62
N VAL A 67 -2.72 -5.99 -15.65
CA VAL A 67 -2.04 -7.28 -15.60
C VAL A 67 -0.60 -7.08 -16.02
N VAL A 68 0.31 -7.49 -15.16
CA VAL A 68 1.74 -7.50 -15.39
C VAL A 68 2.16 -8.93 -15.70
N LYS A 69 2.90 -9.13 -16.77
CA LYS A 69 3.51 -10.41 -17.15
C LYS A 69 4.97 -10.17 -17.50
N ASP A 70 5.86 -10.96 -16.89
CA ASP A 70 7.30 -10.84 -17.13
C ASP A 70 7.79 -9.37 -17.02
N ARG A 71 7.34 -8.68 -15.96
CA ARG A 71 7.70 -7.30 -15.61
C ARG A 71 7.22 -6.23 -16.61
N ARG A 72 6.18 -6.52 -17.39
CA ARG A 72 5.57 -5.58 -18.34
C ARG A 72 4.05 -5.58 -18.22
N PHE A 73 3.45 -4.43 -18.44
CA PHE A 73 2.01 -4.39 -18.60
C PHE A 73 1.59 -5.10 -19.90
N VAL A 74 0.79 -6.12 -19.76
CA VAL A 74 0.11 -6.78 -20.89
C VAL A 74 -1.34 -6.32 -21.01
N TYR A 75 -1.88 -5.77 -19.92
CA TYR A 75 -3.14 -5.04 -19.88
C TYR A 75 -2.98 -3.90 -18.87
N LYS A 76 -3.42 -2.68 -19.23
CA LYS A 76 -3.41 -1.52 -18.36
C LYS A 76 -4.44 -0.50 -18.82
N ARG A 77 -5.46 -0.20 -17.98
CA ARG A 77 -6.58 0.68 -18.31
C ARG A 77 -7.06 1.47 -17.08
N GLY A 78 -7.56 2.69 -17.32
CA GLY A 78 -8.39 3.45 -16.41
C GLY A 78 -9.84 3.51 -16.94
N PHE A 79 -10.81 3.44 -16.02
CA PHE A 79 -12.25 3.49 -16.32
C PHE A 79 -12.90 4.47 -15.34
N GLY A 80 -13.77 5.34 -15.84
CA GLY A 80 -14.45 6.34 -15.04
C GLY A 80 -13.58 7.52 -14.66
N LEU A 81 -14.00 8.25 -13.64
CA LEU A 81 -13.42 9.52 -13.23
C LEU A 81 -12.70 9.41 -11.87
N ALA A 82 -11.50 9.97 -11.80
CA ALA A 82 -10.73 10.16 -10.57
C ALA A 82 -11.29 11.33 -9.74
N ASN A 83 -11.84 12.34 -10.42
CA ASN A 83 -12.52 13.46 -9.79
C ASN A 83 -13.79 13.79 -10.60
N LEU A 84 -14.94 13.68 -9.95
CA LEU A 84 -16.24 13.94 -10.58
C LEU A 84 -16.52 15.44 -10.74
N ASP A 85 -16.00 16.27 -9.80
CA ASP A 85 -16.27 17.70 -9.81
C ASP A 85 -15.63 18.37 -11.05
N ASP A 86 -14.44 17.92 -11.44
CA ASP A 86 -13.62 18.47 -12.52
C ASP A 86 -13.60 17.56 -13.77
N ASN A 87 -14.36 16.46 -13.78
CA ASN A 87 -14.37 15.47 -14.86
C ASN A 87 -12.98 14.91 -15.21
N ILE A 88 -12.10 14.73 -14.21
CA ILE A 88 -10.76 14.20 -14.43
C ILE A 88 -10.85 12.67 -14.58
N PRO A 89 -10.40 12.10 -15.70
CA PRO A 89 -10.46 10.64 -15.91
C PRO A 89 -9.46 9.90 -15.03
N ILE A 90 -9.78 8.65 -14.70
CA ILE A 90 -8.81 7.71 -14.15
C ILE A 90 -7.82 7.33 -15.24
N THR A 91 -6.53 7.46 -14.91
CA THR A 91 -5.40 7.07 -15.76
C THR A 91 -4.48 6.12 -15.01
N PRO A 92 -3.51 5.47 -15.68
CA PRO A 92 -2.48 4.67 -15.00
C PRO A 92 -1.61 5.45 -14.01
N ASP A 93 -1.58 6.78 -14.10
CA ASP A 93 -0.86 7.68 -13.19
C ASP A 93 -1.75 8.22 -12.06
N SER A 94 -3.04 7.92 -12.07
CA SER A 94 -3.93 8.30 -10.97
C SER A 94 -3.47 7.65 -9.68
N SER A 95 -3.36 8.47 -8.61
CA SER A 95 -2.90 8.05 -7.30
C SER A 95 -4.07 7.55 -6.45
N PHE A 96 -4.06 6.27 -6.11
CA PHE A 96 -5.08 5.62 -5.30
C PHE A 96 -4.57 5.36 -3.88
N HIS A 97 -5.44 5.56 -2.91
CA HIS A 97 -5.24 5.04 -1.57
C HIS A 97 -5.31 3.51 -1.60
N LEU A 98 -4.24 2.86 -1.15
CA LEU A 98 -4.15 1.39 -1.19
C LEU A 98 -4.89 0.68 -0.05
N ALA A 99 -5.38 1.42 0.96
CA ALA A 99 -5.93 0.82 2.18
C ALA A 99 -4.98 -0.29 2.71
N SER A 100 -5.50 -1.48 3.03
CA SER A 100 -4.69 -2.55 3.64
C SER A 100 -3.62 -3.17 2.73
N VAL A 101 -3.67 -2.98 1.41
CA VAL A 101 -2.56 -3.34 0.51
C VAL A 101 -1.28 -2.56 0.89
N SER A 102 -1.38 -1.45 1.63
CA SER A 102 -0.26 -0.71 2.22
C SER A 102 0.62 -1.55 3.15
N LYS A 103 0.08 -2.60 3.75
CA LYS A 103 0.79 -3.40 4.76
C LYS A 103 2.08 -4.02 4.22
N GLN A 104 2.11 -4.44 2.96
CA GLN A 104 3.32 -4.98 2.35
C GLN A 104 4.46 -3.96 2.32
N PHE A 105 4.16 -2.67 2.19
CA PHE A 105 5.18 -1.61 2.23
C PHE A 105 5.72 -1.37 3.64
N THR A 106 4.85 -1.39 4.65
CA THR A 106 5.27 -1.32 6.06
C THR A 106 6.13 -2.52 6.44
N ALA A 107 5.72 -3.72 6.01
CA ALA A 107 6.50 -4.94 6.22
C ALA A 107 7.86 -4.88 5.50
N ALA A 108 7.92 -4.27 4.31
CA ALA A 108 9.17 -4.04 3.59
C ALA A 108 10.15 -3.16 4.36
N ALA A 109 9.67 -2.13 5.05
CA ALA A 109 10.51 -1.31 5.92
C ALA A 109 11.14 -2.15 7.06
N ILE A 110 10.34 -3.01 7.67
CA ILE A 110 10.83 -3.97 8.69
C ILE A 110 11.84 -4.95 8.08
N ALA A 111 11.56 -5.49 6.88
CA ALA A 111 12.47 -6.38 6.17
C ALA A 111 13.83 -5.71 5.89
N LEU A 112 13.85 -4.44 5.47
CA LEU A 112 15.08 -3.69 5.27
C LEU A 112 15.88 -3.54 6.57
N LEU A 113 15.23 -3.22 7.68
CA LEU A 113 15.91 -3.10 8.98
C LEU A 113 16.46 -4.45 9.48
N ILE A 114 15.78 -5.56 9.19
CA ILE A 114 16.29 -6.91 9.49
C ILE A 114 17.54 -7.21 8.65
N LEU A 115 17.51 -6.94 7.35
CA LEU A 115 18.64 -7.14 6.45
C LEU A 115 19.80 -6.18 6.71
N ASP A 116 19.53 -5.02 7.32
CA ASP A 116 20.55 -4.10 7.85
C ASP A 116 21.09 -4.53 9.23
N HIS A 117 20.63 -5.66 9.78
CA HIS A 117 21.00 -6.18 11.11
C HIS A 117 20.70 -5.20 12.26
N LYS A 118 19.69 -4.33 12.09
CA LYS A 118 19.26 -3.36 13.11
C LYS A 118 18.25 -3.95 14.10
N ILE A 119 17.42 -4.88 13.63
CA ILE A 119 16.40 -5.57 14.39
C ILE A 119 16.34 -7.05 13.99
N ALA A 120 15.72 -7.86 14.83
CA ALA A 120 15.36 -9.24 14.54
C ALA A 120 13.86 -9.45 14.77
N LEU A 121 13.24 -10.41 14.05
CA LEU A 121 11.84 -10.79 14.28
C LEU A 121 11.57 -11.22 15.72
N SER A 122 12.57 -11.81 16.38
CA SER A 122 12.52 -12.25 17.78
C SER A 122 12.69 -11.12 18.80
N ASP A 123 13.00 -9.89 18.39
CA ASP A 123 13.16 -8.79 19.31
C ASP A 123 11.82 -8.47 20.01
N PRO A 124 11.83 -8.23 21.34
CA PRO A 124 10.63 -7.82 22.04
C PRO A 124 10.20 -6.41 21.62
N VAL A 125 8.90 -6.23 21.37
CA VAL A 125 8.34 -4.91 20.98
C VAL A 125 8.64 -3.85 22.05
N SER A 126 8.66 -4.24 23.33
CA SER A 126 8.95 -3.35 24.45
C SER A 126 10.37 -2.75 24.43
N ARG A 127 11.30 -3.33 23.68
CA ARG A 127 12.63 -2.74 23.44
C ARG A 127 12.54 -1.39 22.72
N PHE A 128 11.55 -1.24 21.85
CA PHE A 128 11.35 -0.07 20.99
C PHE A 128 10.18 0.81 21.45
N ILE A 129 9.17 0.19 22.07
CA ILE A 129 7.95 0.80 22.58
C ILE A 129 7.74 0.30 24.01
N PRO A 130 8.31 0.99 25.02
CA PRO A 130 8.30 0.51 26.42
C PRO A 130 6.89 0.24 26.96
N GLU A 131 5.88 1.01 26.52
CA GLU A 131 4.48 0.85 26.94
C GLU A 131 3.89 -0.51 26.51
N ALA A 132 4.45 -1.14 25.49
CA ALA A 132 4.02 -2.46 25.03
C ALA A 132 4.37 -3.59 26.02
N ALA A 133 5.25 -3.36 26.99
CA ALA A 133 5.58 -4.33 28.04
C ALA A 133 4.35 -4.83 28.82
N LYS A 134 3.29 -4.03 28.87
CA LYS A 134 2.01 -4.39 29.54
C LYS A 134 1.31 -5.57 28.88
N PHE A 135 1.59 -5.84 27.60
CA PHE A 135 0.99 -6.95 26.84
C PHE A 135 1.77 -8.25 26.95
N GLY A 136 2.84 -8.28 27.74
CA GLY A 136 3.70 -9.41 28.02
C GLY A 136 5.10 -9.26 27.44
N ALA A 137 6.08 -9.86 28.14
CA ALA A 137 7.48 -9.84 27.74
C ALA A 137 7.72 -10.61 26.41
N ASP A 138 6.80 -11.52 26.07
CA ASP A 138 6.90 -12.36 24.89
C ASP A 138 6.30 -11.73 23.63
N LEU A 139 5.74 -10.52 23.70
CA LEU A 139 5.29 -9.80 22.53
C LEU A 139 6.50 -9.38 21.67
N ARG A 140 6.65 -10.00 20.48
CA ARG A 140 7.79 -9.83 19.57
C ARG A 140 7.36 -9.17 18.26
N ILE A 141 8.33 -8.66 17.49
CA ILE A 141 8.10 -8.06 16.16
C ILE A 141 7.37 -9.05 15.23
N GLU A 142 7.75 -10.34 15.25
CA GLU A 142 7.08 -11.35 14.44
C GLU A 142 5.57 -11.44 14.71
N HIS A 143 5.14 -11.28 15.95
CA HIS A 143 3.72 -11.33 16.29
C HIS A 143 2.94 -10.15 15.69
N LEU A 144 3.58 -9.00 15.51
CA LEU A 144 2.98 -7.86 14.80
C LEU A 144 2.91 -8.12 13.29
N VAL A 145 4.01 -8.60 12.69
CA VAL A 145 4.10 -8.88 11.25
C VAL A 145 3.05 -9.91 10.83
N TYR A 146 2.90 -10.98 11.61
CA TYR A 146 2.04 -12.13 11.29
C TYR A 146 0.68 -12.12 11.98
N MET A 147 0.23 -10.98 12.49
CA MET A 147 -1.10 -10.81 13.09
C MET A 147 -1.42 -11.74 14.27
N THR A 148 -0.40 -12.11 15.06
CA THR A 148 -0.53 -13.01 16.21
C THR A 148 -0.22 -12.33 17.53
N SER A 149 -0.33 -11.02 17.61
CA SER A 149 0.09 -10.22 18.77
C SER A 149 -0.82 -10.33 19.99
N GLY A 150 -2.11 -10.63 19.79
CA GLY A 150 -3.14 -10.54 20.85
C GLY A 150 -3.50 -9.11 21.26
N LEU A 151 -3.01 -8.08 20.57
CA LEU A 151 -3.39 -6.69 20.82
C LEU A 151 -4.84 -6.45 20.43
N PRO A 152 -5.64 -5.69 21.20
CA PRO A 152 -6.97 -5.28 20.78
C PRO A 152 -6.89 -4.32 19.59
N GLU A 153 -7.93 -4.33 18.73
CA GLU A 153 -8.02 -3.33 17.66
C GLU A 153 -8.45 -1.98 18.25
N TYR A 154 -7.83 -0.89 17.78
CA TYR A 154 -8.14 0.44 18.29
C TYR A 154 -9.60 0.84 18.04
N THR A 155 -10.20 0.34 16.94
CA THR A 155 -11.62 0.61 16.61
C THR A 155 -12.61 -0.02 17.58
N ASP A 156 -12.20 -1.05 18.30
CA ASP A 156 -13.02 -1.75 19.28
C ASP A 156 -12.93 -1.08 20.68
N LEU A 157 -12.03 -0.13 20.85
CA LEU A 157 -11.83 0.60 22.08
C LEU A 157 -12.52 1.97 22.07
N PRO A 158 -13.04 2.43 23.22
CA PRO A 158 -13.65 3.75 23.29
C PRO A 158 -12.61 4.85 23.04
N ARG A 159 -12.94 5.74 22.11
CA ARG A 159 -12.15 6.94 21.83
C ARG A 159 -12.53 8.05 22.81
N GLN A 160 -11.54 8.87 23.19
CA GLN A 160 -11.80 10.04 24.04
C GLN A 160 -12.83 10.96 23.39
N GLY A 161 -13.84 11.40 24.17
CA GLY A 161 -14.94 12.21 23.67
C GLY A 161 -16.07 11.44 22.98
N GLY A 162 -16.00 10.09 22.92
CA GLY A 162 -17.06 9.25 22.32
C GLY A 162 -17.18 9.36 20.80
N ILE A 163 -16.18 9.97 20.14
CA ILE A 163 -16.17 10.11 18.67
C ILE A 163 -15.79 8.75 18.03
N PRO A 164 -16.55 8.25 17.04
CA PRO A 164 -16.21 6.99 16.38
C PRO A 164 -14.84 7.01 15.69
N TRP A 165 -14.18 5.85 15.63
CA TRP A 165 -12.97 5.62 14.87
C TRP A 165 -13.30 5.44 13.37
N MET A 166 -13.65 6.52 12.70
CA MET A 166 -13.93 6.49 11.26
C MET A 166 -13.07 7.53 10.56
N THR A 167 -12.63 7.21 9.36
CA THR A 167 -11.70 8.05 8.58
C THR A 167 -12.30 9.38 8.12
N PHE A 168 -13.61 9.59 8.31
CA PHE A 168 -14.28 10.90 8.19
C PHE A 168 -13.97 11.84 9.36
N TYR A 169 -13.56 11.32 10.52
CA TYR A 169 -13.10 12.11 11.65
C TYR A 169 -11.60 12.11 11.71
N TYR A 170 -11.06 13.27 12.04
CA TYR A 170 -9.63 13.38 12.22
C TYR A 170 -9.18 12.58 13.44
N PHE A 171 -8.25 11.67 13.24
CA PHE A 171 -7.43 11.04 14.27
C PHE A 171 -6.06 10.69 13.71
N THR A 172 -5.09 10.58 14.56
CA THR A 172 -3.72 10.25 14.17
C THR A 172 -3.39 8.79 14.48
N ARG A 173 -2.36 8.27 13.82
CA ARG A 173 -1.75 6.98 14.18
C ARG A 173 -1.39 6.93 15.67
N ASP A 174 -0.77 8.01 16.19
CA ASP A 174 -0.29 8.07 17.56
C ASP A 174 -1.45 8.05 18.57
N GLU A 175 -2.58 8.68 18.26
CA GLU A 175 -3.79 8.59 19.09
C GLU A 175 -4.33 7.15 19.16
N ALA A 176 -4.38 6.46 18.01
CA ALA A 176 -4.82 5.06 17.94
C ALA A 176 -3.87 4.15 18.74
N MET A 177 -2.56 4.30 18.56
CA MET A 177 -1.55 3.55 19.31
C MET A 177 -1.63 3.82 20.82
N ALA A 178 -1.75 5.08 21.24
CA ALA A 178 -1.84 5.44 22.65
C ALA A 178 -3.10 4.84 23.29
N THR A 179 -4.22 4.80 22.59
CA THR A 179 -5.47 4.18 23.06
C THR A 179 -5.29 2.69 23.34
N VAL A 180 -4.68 1.95 22.40
CA VAL A 180 -4.39 0.52 22.59
C VAL A 180 -3.37 0.31 23.68
N LEU A 181 -2.25 1.02 23.66
CA LEU A 181 -1.18 0.87 24.66
C LEU A 181 -1.67 1.20 26.09
N LYS A 182 -2.66 2.10 26.24
CA LYS A 182 -3.28 2.41 27.51
C LYS A 182 -4.18 1.28 28.03
N SER A 183 -4.81 0.49 27.17
CA SER A 183 -5.68 -0.61 27.59
C SER A 183 -4.93 -1.67 28.40
N GLY A 184 -3.67 -1.95 28.02
CA GLY A 184 -2.74 -2.82 28.74
C GLY A 184 -3.19 -4.26 28.91
N LYS A 185 -4.23 -4.70 28.19
CA LYS A 185 -4.80 -6.05 28.30
C LYS A 185 -4.82 -6.71 26.92
N PRO A 186 -4.07 -7.81 26.73
CA PRO A 186 -4.16 -8.60 25.50
C PRO A 186 -5.48 -9.39 25.45
N GLU A 187 -5.98 -9.63 24.25
CA GLU A 187 -7.14 -10.51 24.00
C GLU A 187 -6.76 -11.97 24.10
N PHE A 188 -5.53 -12.30 23.71
CA PHE A 188 -4.92 -13.63 23.83
C PHE A 188 -3.40 -13.50 23.96
N ALA A 189 -2.74 -14.56 24.42
CA ALA A 189 -1.28 -14.55 24.54
C ALA A 189 -0.59 -14.45 23.16
N PRO A 190 0.48 -13.65 23.01
CA PRO A 190 1.19 -13.52 21.74
C PRO A 190 1.60 -14.88 21.15
N GLY A 191 1.39 -15.06 19.86
CA GLY A 191 1.72 -16.30 19.14
C GLY A 191 0.71 -17.45 19.30
N THR A 192 -0.36 -17.29 20.09
CA THR A 192 -1.32 -18.39 20.35
C THR A 192 -2.54 -18.40 19.44
N GLN A 193 -2.93 -17.24 18.91
CA GLN A 193 -4.06 -17.08 18.00
C GLN A 193 -3.73 -16.07 16.92
N TRP A 194 -4.47 -16.12 15.82
CA TRP A 194 -4.43 -15.14 14.74
C TRP A 194 -5.64 -14.21 14.84
N ALA A 195 -5.40 -12.91 14.72
CA ALA A 195 -6.45 -11.93 14.60
C ALA A 195 -5.95 -10.74 13.78
N TYR A 196 -6.69 -10.40 12.72
CA TYR A 196 -6.41 -9.21 11.94
C TYR A 196 -6.53 -7.96 12.80
N ARG A 197 -5.44 -7.20 12.94
CA ARG A 197 -5.38 -5.99 13.74
C ARG A 197 -4.51 -4.93 13.03
N ASN A 198 -5.11 -3.79 12.69
CA ASN A 198 -4.39 -2.69 12.05
C ASN A 198 -3.33 -2.09 12.99
N ILE A 199 -3.60 -2.11 14.29
CA ILE A 199 -2.66 -1.62 15.30
C ILE A 199 -1.27 -2.27 15.19
N ASN A 200 -1.19 -3.54 14.79
CA ASN A 200 0.08 -4.23 14.61
C ASN A 200 0.99 -3.45 13.65
N TYR A 201 0.45 -3.03 12.52
CA TYR A 201 1.20 -2.33 11.49
C TYR A 201 1.46 -0.87 11.83
N MET A 202 0.62 -0.23 12.65
CA MET A 202 0.92 1.08 13.22
C MET A 202 2.12 1.00 14.17
N LEU A 203 2.20 -0.01 15.03
CA LEU A 203 3.34 -0.23 15.91
C LEU A 203 4.63 -0.56 15.13
N LEU A 204 4.54 -1.32 14.02
CA LEU A 204 5.69 -1.55 13.15
C LEU A 204 6.26 -0.25 12.58
N THR A 205 5.43 0.73 12.19
CA THR A 205 5.93 2.04 11.75
C THR A 205 6.66 2.78 12.87
N LYS A 206 6.17 2.66 14.11
CA LYS A 206 6.84 3.26 15.26
C LYS A 206 8.20 2.62 15.53
N ILE A 207 8.31 1.30 15.37
CA ILE A 207 9.60 0.60 15.47
C ILE A 207 10.58 1.10 14.39
N VAL A 208 10.10 1.29 13.15
CA VAL A 208 10.94 1.87 12.08
C VAL A 208 11.45 3.25 12.49
N GLU A 209 10.61 4.16 12.99
CA GLU A 209 11.00 5.50 13.43
C GLU A 209 12.03 5.47 14.57
N VAL A 210 11.83 4.60 15.56
CA VAL A 210 12.74 4.49 16.70
C VAL A 210 14.11 3.97 16.27
N VAL A 211 14.17 3.03 15.33
CA VAL A 211 15.41 2.40 14.89
C VAL A 211 16.16 3.23 13.86
N SER A 212 15.45 3.90 12.97
CA SER A 212 16.05 4.72 11.91
C SER A 212 16.36 6.14 12.37
N HIS A 213 15.68 6.63 13.42
CA HIS A 213 15.69 8.03 13.87
C HIS A 213 15.13 9.00 12.83
N GLU A 214 14.26 8.54 11.96
CA GLU A 214 13.62 9.30 10.89
C GLU A 214 12.09 9.12 10.96
N PRO A 215 11.28 10.11 10.52
CA PRO A 215 9.86 9.91 10.30
C PRO A 215 9.62 8.74 9.33
N PHE A 216 8.56 7.96 9.57
CA PHE A 216 8.27 6.78 8.75
C PHE A 216 8.12 7.12 7.26
N ALA A 217 7.44 8.23 6.93
CA ALA A 217 7.26 8.67 5.54
C ALA A 217 8.59 8.97 4.85
N ASP A 218 9.54 9.61 5.54
CA ASP A 218 10.87 9.92 5.02
C ASP A 218 11.67 8.63 4.80
N PHE A 219 11.65 7.71 5.78
CA PHE A 219 12.28 6.40 5.63
C PHE A 219 11.76 5.65 4.40
N MET A 220 10.43 5.62 4.20
CA MET A 220 9.82 4.96 3.05
C MET A 220 10.27 5.61 1.74
N GLN A 221 10.29 6.93 1.70
CA GLN A 221 10.72 7.68 0.51
C GLN A 221 12.17 7.40 0.16
N GLU A 222 13.08 7.48 1.14
CA GLU A 222 14.52 7.33 0.91
C GLU A 222 14.96 5.89 0.66
N ARG A 223 14.32 4.94 1.34
CA ARG A 223 14.79 3.56 1.37
C ARG A 223 14.04 2.62 0.42
N ILE A 224 12.83 3.01 -0.02
CA ILE A 224 11.98 2.15 -0.85
C ILE A 224 11.54 2.89 -2.12
N PHE A 225 10.79 3.98 -2.00
CA PHE A 225 10.13 4.56 -3.17
C PHE A 225 11.12 5.18 -4.15
N ARG A 226 12.03 6.02 -3.69
CA ARG A 226 13.05 6.64 -4.53
C ARG A 226 14.02 5.63 -5.17
N PRO A 227 14.57 4.64 -4.43
CA PRO A 227 15.44 3.62 -5.03
C PRO A 227 14.75 2.80 -6.12
N LEU A 228 13.44 2.56 -6.01
CA LEU A 228 12.66 1.87 -7.03
C LEU A 228 12.17 2.78 -8.16
N GLY A 229 12.30 4.10 -8.03
CA GLY A 229 11.77 5.07 -9.00
C GLY A 229 10.27 5.30 -8.91
N MET A 230 9.63 4.97 -7.78
CA MET A 230 8.20 5.11 -7.51
C MET A 230 7.87 6.57 -7.15
N ILE A 231 7.89 7.45 -8.16
CA ILE A 231 7.80 8.91 -7.98
C ILE A 231 6.37 9.41 -7.66
N HIS A 232 5.35 8.58 -7.87
CA HIS A 232 3.95 8.87 -7.57
C HIS A 232 3.46 8.12 -6.32
N THR A 233 4.40 7.65 -5.50
CA THR A 233 4.09 6.88 -4.29
C THR A 233 4.53 7.63 -3.05
N GLU A 234 3.61 7.75 -2.09
CA GLU A 234 3.86 8.46 -0.85
C GLU A 234 3.04 7.91 0.32
N ILE A 235 3.49 8.22 1.54
CA ILE A 235 2.72 7.99 2.76
C ILE A 235 1.88 9.24 3.05
N ASN A 236 0.58 9.06 3.27
CA ASN A 236 -0.29 10.13 3.74
C ASN A 236 -0.23 10.21 5.27
N ASP A 237 0.78 10.89 5.77
CA ASP A 237 1.06 11.15 7.18
C ASP A 237 0.58 12.53 7.66
N ASP A 238 0.13 13.36 6.72
CA ASP A 238 -0.42 14.69 6.95
C ASP A 238 -1.70 14.89 6.13
N SER A 239 -2.82 15.18 6.81
CA SER A 239 -4.12 15.40 6.18
C SER A 239 -4.19 16.65 5.29
N THR A 240 -3.25 17.59 5.46
CA THR A 240 -3.15 18.82 4.68
C THR A 240 -2.31 18.67 3.42
N LYS A 241 -1.62 17.54 3.28
CA LYS A 241 -0.74 17.26 2.15
C LYS A 241 -1.51 17.11 0.84
N VAL A 242 -1.07 17.82 -0.18
CA VAL A 242 -1.58 17.66 -1.54
C VAL A 242 -0.95 16.42 -2.16
N ILE A 243 -1.78 15.45 -2.50
CA ILE A 243 -1.37 14.23 -3.23
C ILE A 243 -1.69 14.46 -4.71
N PRO A 244 -0.67 14.59 -5.57
CA PRO A 244 -0.89 14.80 -7.00
C PRO A 244 -1.67 13.65 -7.63
N HIS A 245 -2.55 13.97 -8.60
CA HIS A 245 -3.36 12.97 -9.32
C HIS A 245 -4.24 12.07 -8.46
N ARG A 246 -4.56 12.49 -7.22
CA ARG A 246 -5.35 11.70 -6.29
C ARG A 246 -6.72 11.35 -6.86
N ALA A 247 -7.03 10.05 -6.86
CA ALA A 247 -8.39 9.58 -7.08
C ALA A 247 -9.22 9.82 -5.81
N THR A 248 -10.23 10.68 -5.93
CA THR A 248 -11.16 11.00 -4.85
C THR A 248 -12.15 9.86 -4.68
N GLY A 249 -12.46 9.50 -3.44
CA GLY A 249 -13.42 8.45 -3.11
C GLY A 249 -14.86 8.88 -3.33
N TYR A 250 -15.70 7.97 -3.84
CA TYR A 250 -17.12 8.19 -4.06
C TYR A 250 -17.94 6.95 -3.77
N ALA A 251 -19.16 7.13 -3.26
CA ALA A 251 -20.14 6.07 -3.14
C ALA A 251 -21.49 6.50 -3.72
N ALA A 252 -22.28 5.52 -4.19
CA ALA A 252 -23.62 5.81 -4.70
C ALA A 252 -24.54 6.34 -3.59
N ARG A 253 -25.25 7.43 -3.85
CA ARG A 253 -26.26 7.99 -2.92
C ARG A 253 -27.36 7.01 -2.58
N SER A 254 -27.70 6.14 -3.52
CA SER A 254 -28.72 5.12 -3.39
C SER A 254 -28.28 3.92 -2.54
N ASP A 255 -26.98 3.79 -2.18
CA ASP A 255 -26.53 2.65 -1.36
C ASP A 255 -26.91 2.85 0.12
N PRO A 256 -27.80 1.99 0.67
CA PRO A 256 -28.27 2.12 2.05
C PRO A 256 -27.18 1.89 3.09
N ARG A 257 -26.10 1.15 2.74
CA ARG A 257 -24.96 0.92 3.63
C ARG A 257 -24.19 2.22 3.84
N VAL A 258 -23.97 2.98 2.78
CA VAL A 258 -23.33 4.30 2.83
C VAL A 258 -24.16 5.29 3.64
N ALA A 259 -25.48 5.35 3.40
CA ALA A 259 -26.38 6.20 4.16
C ALA A 259 -26.35 5.87 5.66
N LYS A 260 -26.36 4.57 6.00
CA LYS A 260 -26.30 4.09 7.39
C LYS A 260 -24.96 4.46 8.07
N GLU A 261 -23.85 4.23 7.40
CA GLU A 261 -22.51 4.54 7.93
C GLU A 261 -22.32 6.04 8.15
N LEU A 262 -22.73 6.87 7.18
CA LEU A 262 -22.67 8.31 7.31
C LEU A 262 -23.59 8.84 8.42
N ALA A 263 -24.81 8.30 8.53
CA ALA A 263 -25.75 8.66 9.59
C ALA A 263 -25.21 8.32 11.00
N ALA A 264 -24.48 7.21 11.13
CA ALA A 264 -23.85 6.81 12.40
C ALA A 264 -22.81 7.85 12.89
N VAL A 265 -22.30 8.67 12.00
CA VAL A 265 -21.35 9.75 12.28
C VAL A 265 -21.97 11.15 12.15
N GLY A 266 -23.30 11.23 12.12
CA GLY A 266 -24.04 12.51 12.07
C GLY A 266 -24.05 13.19 10.68
N ILE A 267 -23.68 12.48 9.62
CA ILE A 267 -23.75 12.98 8.25
C ILE A 267 -24.99 12.41 7.57
N PHE A 268 -25.98 13.27 7.34
CA PHE A 268 -27.23 12.88 6.68
C PHE A 268 -27.20 13.27 5.22
N ILE A 269 -27.24 12.27 4.33
CA ILE A 269 -27.31 12.47 2.90
C ILE A 269 -28.77 12.47 2.42
N LYS A 270 -29.11 13.35 1.48
CA LYS A 270 -30.38 13.22 0.77
C LYS A 270 -30.37 11.94 -0.06
N PRO A 271 -31.37 11.05 0.07
CA PRO A 271 -31.56 9.94 -0.88
C PRO A 271 -31.73 10.48 -2.31
N GLY A 272 -31.31 9.72 -3.29
CA GLY A 272 -31.44 10.08 -4.69
C GLY A 272 -30.35 9.44 -5.56
N ASP A 273 -30.33 9.82 -6.82
CA ASP A 273 -29.32 9.41 -7.76
C ASP A 273 -27.99 10.17 -7.57
N GLY A 274 -26.94 9.66 -8.19
CA GLY A 274 -25.61 10.26 -8.19
C GLY A 274 -24.72 9.79 -7.03
N TRP A 275 -23.71 10.60 -6.71
CA TRP A 275 -22.58 10.20 -5.87
C TRP A 275 -22.46 11.05 -4.60
N VAL A 276 -21.91 10.45 -3.57
CA VAL A 276 -21.44 11.10 -2.34
C VAL A 276 -19.92 11.08 -2.40
N ARG A 277 -19.29 12.24 -2.23
CA ARG A 277 -17.84 12.33 -2.09
C ARG A 277 -17.43 11.87 -0.69
N LEU A 278 -16.49 10.94 -0.65
CA LEU A 278 -15.95 10.35 0.57
C LEU A 278 -14.48 10.76 0.69
N VAL A 279 -14.19 11.65 1.63
CA VAL A 279 -12.82 12.15 1.83
C VAL A 279 -12.27 11.57 3.12
N ARG A 280 -11.18 10.84 2.98
CA ARG A 280 -10.38 10.42 4.11
C ARG A 280 -9.63 11.63 4.69
N VAL A 281 -9.94 12.01 5.92
CA VAL A 281 -9.32 13.15 6.62
C VAL A 281 -8.32 12.73 7.70
N SER A 282 -8.25 11.44 8.01
CA SER A 282 -7.39 10.91 9.06
C SER A 282 -6.02 10.50 8.49
N PRO A 283 -4.91 11.10 8.93
CA PRO A 283 -3.57 10.77 8.44
C PRO A 283 -2.96 9.60 9.22
N HIS A 284 -3.71 8.51 9.39
CA HIS A 284 -3.18 7.29 10.00
C HIS A 284 -2.54 6.40 8.94
N PHE A 285 -1.46 5.75 9.26
CA PHE A 285 -0.67 4.94 8.34
C PHE A 285 -0.07 3.70 9.01
N GLY A 286 0.57 2.87 8.22
CA GLY A 286 1.15 1.59 8.62
C GLY A 286 0.27 0.42 8.18
N GLY A 287 -0.93 0.28 8.73
CA GLY A 287 -1.95 -0.66 8.23
C GLY A 287 -2.63 -0.20 6.93
N SER A 288 -2.44 1.07 6.58
CA SER A 288 -3.10 1.82 5.51
C SER A 288 -2.20 2.99 5.12
N GLY A 289 -2.66 3.93 4.30
CA GLY A 289 -2.03 5.25 4.13
C GLY A 289 -1.01 5.38 3.01
N VAL A 290 -0.70 4.33 2.25
CA VAL A 290 0.06 4.44 1.00
C VAL A 290 -0.86 4.92 -0.11
N PHE A 291 -0.43 5.96 -0.82
CA PHE A 291 -1.02 6.40 -2.08
C PHE A 291 -0.04 6.08 -3.22
N THR A 292 -0.54 5.53 -4.31
CA THR A 292 0.32 5.09 -5.43
C THR A 292 -0.47 4.94 -6.73
N SER A 293 0.24 4.77 -7.84
CA SER A 293 -0.30 4.58 -9.18
C SER A 293 -0.04 3.16 -9.72
N LEU A 294 -0.73 2.77 -10.81
CA LEU A 294 -0.42 1.51 -11.50
C LEU A 294 1.02 1.47 -12.00
N ASN A 295 1.54 2.61 -12.48
CA ASN A 295 2.90 2.67 -13.00
C ASN A 295 3.94 2.42 -11.91
N ASP A 296 3.72 2.94 -10.70
CA ASP A 296 4.62 2.69 -9.57
C ASP A 296 4.47 1.27 -9.02
N LEU A 297 3.25 0.69 -9.05
CA LEU A 297 3.05 -0.70 -8.64
C LEU A 297 3.74 -1.71 -9.59
N LEU A 298 3.96 -1.36 -10.87
CA LEU A 298 4.82 -2.14 -11.75
C LEU A 298 6.28 -2.17 -11.25
N LEU A 299 6.78 -1.01 -10.80
CA LEU A 299 8.14 -0.92 -10.25
C LEU A 299 8.26 -1.70 -8.94
N TRP A 300 7.24 -1.64 -8.11
CA TRP A 300 7.12 -2.46 -6.90
C TRP A 300 7.11 -3.96 -7.24
N ASP A 301 6.32 -4.38 -8.22
CA ASP A 301 6.28 -5.76 -8.70
C ASP A 301 7.64 -6.22 -9.26
N TRP A 302 8.31 -5.37 -10.03
CA TRP A 302 9.61 -5.66 -10.60
C TRP A 302 10.68 -5.95 -9.53
N ASN A 303 10.60 -5.31 -8.36
CA ASN A 303 11.53 -5.56 -7.25
C ASN A 303 11.54 -7.02 -6.80
N TRP A 304 10.39 -7.73 -6.89
CA TRP A 304 10.30 -9.17 -6.53
C TRP A 304 11.23 -10.06 -7.35
N TYR A 305 11.58 -9.65 -8.55
CA TYR A 305 12.36 -10.45 -9.50
C TYR A 305 13.76 -9.86 -9.77
N SER A 306 13.96 -8.59 -9.51
CA SER A 306 15.22 -7.89 -9.77
C SER A 306 16.17 -7.86 -8.58
N GLY A 307 15.63 -8.02 -7.38
CA GLY A 307 16.39 -7.81 -6.16
C GLY A 307 16.88 -6.36 -5.99
N ALA A 308 16.15 -5.37 -6.56
CA ALA A 308 16.57 -3.97 -6.53
C ALA A 308 16.71 -3.43 -5.10
N LEU A 309 15.89 -3.93 -4.17
CA LEU A 309 16.06 -3.68 -2.73
C LEU A 309 16.78 -4.88 -2.09
N LYS A 310 18.02 -4.69 -1.68
CA LYS A 310 18.80 -5.67 -0.89
C LYS A 310 18.93 -7.09 -1.51
N GLY A 311 18.84 -7.22 -2.83
CA GLY A 311 18.98 -8.52 -3.49
C GLY A 311 17.76 -9.44 -3.29
N MET A 312 17.94 -10.71 -3.64
CA MET A 312 16.87 -11.71 -3.50
C MET A 312 16.55 -12.07 -2.05
N GLU A 313 17.47 -11.80 -1.12
CA GLU A 313 17.23 -11.98 0.33
C GLU A 313 16.04 -11.17 0.82
N PHE A 314 15.82 -9.98 0.23
CA PHE A 314 14.62 -9.19 0.51
C PHE A 314 13.36 -9.92 0.10
N THR A 315 13.31 -10.44 -1.12
CA THR A 315 12.17 -11.18 -1.65
C THR A 315 11.90 -12.46 -0.85
N ASP A 316 12.95 -13.19 -0.48
CA ASP A 316 12.86 -14.40 0.33
C ASP A 316 12.28 -14.10 1.72
N LEU A 317 12.70 -12.99 2.33
CA LEU A 317 12.16 -12.55 3.61
C LEU A 317 10.69 -12.12 3.49
N MET A 318 10.34 -11.31 2.46
CA MET A 318 8.97 -10.88 2.21
C MET A 318 8.01 -12.06 1.94
N ASN A 319 8.51 -13.13 1.32
CA ASN A 319 7.76 -14.35 1.02
C ASN A 319 7.74 -15.35 2.17
N ARG A 320 8.46 -15.09 3.26
CA ARG A 320 8.58 -16.03 4.39
C ARG A 320 7.24 -16.25 5.06
N ARG A 321 6.76 -17.47 5.00
CA ARG A 321 5.49 -17.89 5.61
C ARG A 321 5.66 -18.14 7.09
N GLN A 322 4.66 -17.72 7.87
CA GLN A 322 4.39 -18.31 9.18
C GLN A 322 3.14 -19.18 9.07
N LYS A 323 3.30 -20.47 9.35
CA LYS A 323 2.15 -21.39 9.44
C LYS A 323 1.50 -21.22 10.80
N PHE A 324 0.25 -20.83 10.80
CA PHE A 324 -0.61 -20.95 11.96
C PHE A 324 -1.31 -22.31 11.94
N GLN A 325 -1.43 -22.99 13.09
CA GLN A 325 -1.88 -24.41 13.14
C GLN A 325 -3.31 -24.63 12.67
N HIS A 326 -4.11 -23.57 12.50
CA HIS A 326 -5.56 -23.68 12.27
C HIS A 326 -6.06 -22.97 11.00
N ASP A 327 -5.23 -22.28 10.23
CA ASP A 327 -5.67 -21.50 9.09
C ASP A 327 -5.23 -22.07 7.74
N LYS A 328 -6.14 -21.97 6.78
CA LYS A 328 -5.89 -22.29 5.37
C LYS A 328 -4.95 -21.28 4.71
N ASP A 329 -4.87 -20.08 5.27
CA ASP A 329 -4.08 -18.96 4.78
C ASP A 329 -2.78 -18.86 5.58
N ASN A 330 -1.69 -18.59 4.89
CA ASN A 330 -0.38 -18.47 5.50
C ASN A 330 0.07 -17.01 5.35
N ASP A 331 0.08 -16.26 6.44
CA ASP A 331 0.59 -14.89 6.43
C ASP A 331 2.09 -14.86 6.08
N ALA A 332 2.45 -13.86 5.31
CA ALA A 332 3.81 -13.45 5.03
C ALA A 332 4.00 -11.98 5.48
N PHE A 333 4.99 -11.29 4.99
CA PHE A 333 5.25 -9.88 5.33
C PHE A 333 4.23 -8.95 4.68
N GLY A 334 3.07 -8.76 5.33
CA GLY A 334 1.99 -7.92 4.82
C GLY A 334 1.32 -8.45 3.56
N LEU A 335 1.39 -9.75 3.36
CA LEU A 335 0.83 -10.51 2.24
C LEU A 335 0.29 -11.83 2.76
N VAL A 336 -0.57 -12.48 1.98
CA VAL A 336 -1.13 -13.79 2.31
C VAL A 336 -0.84 -14.77 1.18
N TRP A 337 -0.33 -15.95 1.54
CA TRP A 337 -0.18 -17.05 0.61
C TRP A 337 -1.50 -17.81 0.46
N ARG A 338 -1.95 -17.91 -0.79
CA ARG A 338 -3.12 -18.71 -1.17
C ARG A 338 -2.76 -19.69 -2.28
N THR A 339 -3.71 -20.55 -2.62
CA THR A 339 -3.65 -21.39 -3.83
C THR A 339 -4.84 -21.06 -4.71
N ARG A 340 -4.60 -20.69 -5.96
CA ARG A 340 -5.64 -20.49 -6.98
C ARG A 340 -5.23 -21.19 -8.27
N TYR A 341 -6.16 -21.92 -8.89
CA TYR A 341 -5.91 -22.76 -10.07
C TYR A 341 -4.78 -23.78 -9.88
N GLY A 342 -4.62 -24.30 -8.66
CA GLY A 342 -3.52 -25.21 -8.29
C GLY A 342 -2.14 -24.56 -8.19
N ARG A 343 -2.06 -23.21 -8.26
CA ARG A 343 -0.81 -22.44 -8.23
C ARG A 343 -0.68 -21.62 -6.95
N PRO A 344 0.52 -21.49 -6.39
CA PRO A 344 0.75 -20.60 -5.27
C PRO A 344 0.57 -19.14 -5.72
N MET A 345 -0.09 -18.35 -4.88
CA MET A 345 -0.39 -16.95 -5.10
C MET A 345 -0.15 -16.16 -3.81
N LEU A 346 0.46 -15.00 -3.93
CA LEU A 346 0.54 -13.99 -2.86
C LEU A 346 -0.46 -12.89 -3.16
N ASP A 347 -1.31 -12.54 -2.20
CA ASP A 347 -2.28 -11.48 -2.39
C ASP A 347 -2.46 -10.60 -1.15
N TYR A 348 -3.13 -9.48 -1.36
CA TYR A 348 -3.76 -8.69 -0.32
C TYR A 348 -4.91 -7.86 -0.89
N SER A 349 -6.01 -7.76 -0.12
CA SER A 349 -7.10 -6.85 -0.40
C SER A 349 -7.05 -5.62 0.50
N GLY A 350 -7.61 -4.52 0.03
CA GLY A 350 -7.70 -3.27 0.78
C GLY A 350 -9.09 -2.65 0.66
N GLY A 351 -9.63 -2.21 1.78
CA GLY A 351 -10.87 -1.45 1.85
C GLY A 351 -10.76 -0.36 2.89
N ASP A 352 -11.21 0.84 2.53
CA ASP A 352 -11.38 1.97 3.42
C ASP A 352 -12.56 2.80 2.90
N THR A 353 -12.91 3.88 3.58
CA THR A 353 -14.06 4.73 3.23
C THR A 353 -13.99 5.34 1.83
N ASP A 354 -12.81 5.46 1.25
CA ASP A 354 -12.59 6.12 -0.05
C ASP A 354 -12.13 5.16 -1.17
N THR A 355 -11.95 3.86 -0.88
CA THR A 355 -11.29 2.97 -1.83
C THR A 355 -11.61 1.49 -1.61
N SER A 356 -11.50 0.72 -2.68
CA SER A 356 -11.38 -0.74 -2.68
C SER A 356 -10.22 -1.14 -3.60
N THR A 357 -9.30 -1.95 -3.11
CA THR A 357 -8.08 -2.30 -3.83
C THR A 357 -7.75 -3.78 -3.69
N TYR A 358 -7.09 -4.32 -4.69
CA TYR A 358 -6.59 -5.68 -4.67
C TYR A 358 -5.31 -5.80 -5.50
N MET A 359 -4.36 -6.54 -4.97
CA MET A 359 -3.15 -6.91 -5.69
C MET A 359 -2.81 -8.35 -5.39
N CYS A 360 -2.58 -9.15 -6.43
CA CYS A 360 -2.08 -10.51 -6.28
C CYS A 360 -0.95 -10.80 -7.26
N ARG A 361 -0.09 -11.74 -6.87
CA ARG A 361 1.05 -12.19 -7.65
C ARG A 361 1.09 -13.71 -7.69
N PHE A 362 1.30 -14.26 -8.88
CA PHE A 362 1.68 -15.65 -9.10
C PHE A 362 3.18 -15.71 -9.38
N PRO A 363 4.04 -15.95 -8.37
CA PRO A 363 5.48 -15.79 -8.53
C PRO A 363 6.07 -16.68 -9.61
N ASP A 364 5.67 -17.96 -9.66
CA ASP A 364 6.17 -18.94 -10.64
C ASP A 364 5.76 -18.61 -12.09
N GLN A 365 4.70 -17.82 -12.27
CA GLN A 365 4.23 -17.38 -13.58
C GLN A 365 4.72 -15.99 -13.95
N HIS A 366 5.43 -15.29 -13.05
CA HIS A 366 5.77 -13.87 -13.21
C HIS A 366 4.56 -13.03 -13.63
N LEU A 367 3.41 -13.31 -13.03
CA LEU A 367 2.14 -12.67 -13.36
C LEU A 367 1.58 -11.97 -12.12
N THR A 368 1.22 -10.70 -12.27
CA THR A 368 0.59 -9.90 -11.22
C THR A 368 -0.68 -9.24 -11.75
N VAL A 369 -1.74 -9.28 -10.96
CA VAL A 369 -3.01 -8.61 -11.22
C VAL A 369 -3.19 -7.50 -10.19
N ILE A 370 -3.57 -6.31 -10.67
CA ILE A 370 -3.81 -5.13 -9.85
C ILE A 370 -5.18 -4.56 -10.21
N CYS A 371 -6.01 -4.33 -9.21
CA CYS A 371 -7.29 -3.64 -9.35
C CYS A 371 -7.41 -2.59 -8.24
N LEU A 372 -7.57 -1.33 -8.64
CA LEU A 372 -7.73 -0.18 -7.76
C LEU A 372 -9.05 0.49 -8.10
N SER A 373 -9.84 0.86 -7.09
CA SER A 373 -11.10 1.57 -7.27
C SER A 373 -11.19 2.76 -6.33
N ASN A 374 -11.73 3.87 -6.77
CA ASN A 374 -12.09 4.99 -5.92
C ASN A 374 -13.54 4.89 -5.40
N MET A 375 -14.02 3.67 -5.24
CA MET A 375 -15.29 3.34 -4.61
C MET A 375 -15.05 2.33 -3.47
N PRO A 376 -15.47 2.58 -2.23
CA PRO A 376 -15.28 1.65 -1.10
C PRO A 376 -16.01 0.32 -1.32
N LEU A 377 -17.07 0.32 -2.12
CA LEU A 377 -17.88 -0.85 -2.48
C LEU A 377 -17.61 -1.30 -3.93
N GLY A 378 -16.46 -0.91 -4.49
CA GLY A 378 -16.08 -1.20 -5.87
C GLY A 378 -15.72 -2.65 -6.16
N ASP A 379 -15.66 -3.52 -5.12
CA ASP A 379 -15.36 -4.94 -5.24
C ASP A 379 -14.11 -5.23 -6.09
N ALA A 380 -13.01 -4.56 -5.77
CA ALA A 380 -11.76 -4.72 -6.51
C ALA A 380 -11.25 -6.17 -6.50
N GLU A 381 -11.45 -6.90 -5.39
CA GLU A 381 -11.06 -8.31 -5.25
C GLU A 381 -11.90 -9.21 -6.16
N GLY A 382 -13.24 -9.07 -6.16
CA GLY A 382 -14.12 -9.86 -7.03
C GLY A 382 -13.87 -9.59 -8.50
N LYS A 383 -13.67 -8.32 -8.91
CA LYS A 383 -13.31 -7.96 -10.28
C LYS A 383 -11.95 -8.52 -10.71
N ALA A 384 -10.94 -8.44 -9.84
CA ALA A 384 -9.66 -9.08 -10.09
C ALA A 384 -9.79 -10.61 -10.18
N GLY A 385 -10.66 -11.22 -9.36
CA GLY A 385 -11.03 -12.62 -9.45
C GLY A 385 -11.57 -13.00 -10.81
N THR A 386 -12.56 -12.25 -11.30
CA THR A 386 -13.15 -12.47 -12.64
C THR A 386 -12.10 -12.26 -13.75
N LEU A 387 -11.25 -11.24 -13.64
CA LEU A 387 -10.15 -11.02 -14.57
C LEU A 387 -9.22 -12.23 -14.62
N MET A 388 -8.84 -12.78 -13.46
CA MET A 388 -8.00 -13.99 -13.40
C MET A 388 -8.70 -15.20 -14.02
N ASP A 389 -10.03 -15.37 -13.85
CA ASP A 389 -10.80 -16.45 -14.45
C ASP A 389 -10.79 -16.35 -15.99
N VAL A 390 -10.88 -15.14 -16.55
CA VAL A 390 -10.77 -14.90 -18.00
C VAL A 390 -9.39 -15.34 -18.51
N PHE A 391 -8.31 -14.98 -17.82
CA PHE A 391 -6.94 -15.39 -18.20
C PHE A 391 -6.74 -16.91 -18.06
N HIS A 392 -7.25 -17.49 -16.99
CA HIS A 392 -7.14 -18.95 -16.77
C HIS A 392 -7.90 -19.73 -17.85
N SER A 393 -9.13 -19.34 -18.17
CA SER A 393 -9.95 -19.98 -19.21
C SER A 393 -9.33 -19.88 -20.61
N ALA A 394 -8.56 -18.83 -20.85
CA ALA A 394 -7.80 -18.64 -22.09
C ALA A 394 -6.44 -19.36 -22.11
N GLY A 395 -6.11 -20.16 -21.07
CA GLY A 395 -4.83 -20.85 -20.96
C GLY A 395 -3.62 -19.91 -20.76
N LYS A 396 -3.87 -18.72 -20.22
CA LYS A 396 -2.85 -17.68 -19.99
C LYS A 396 -2.38 -17.59 -18.54
N LEU A 397 -3.04 -18.33 -17.63
CA LEU A 397 -2.73 -18.41 -16.21
C LEU A 397 -2.69 -19.85 -15.71
#